data_510c22fa054438d48ec99ce6295cde28
#
_entry.id   510c22fa054438d48ec99ce6295cde28
#
_cell.length_a   1.000
_cell.length_b   1.000
_cell.length_c   1.000
_cell.angle_alpha   90.00
_cell.angle_beta   90.00
_cell.angle_gamma   90.00
#
_symmetry.space_group_name_H-M   'P 1'
#
loop_
_entity.id
_entity.type
_entity.pdbx_description
1 polymer ?
#
loop_
_entity_poly.entity_id
_entity_poly.type
_entity_poly.pdbx_seq_one_letter_code
_entity_poly.pdbx_strand_id
1 'polypeptide(L)'
;MDILVNNAGVLDTGLKAIDKYLDSDVEKIVAINQVGTMQCIRAALAEMKSGASIVNVASVAGYNGGGGAAYVASKAALIGVTKHTALLLANKAIRCNAVCPGTIVTPMTAGLNPAELDMGMMGAMSKHNDLQGVSPCQPEDVANILLFLASDESKALTGQIMVSDFGASL
;
A
#
# COMPACT_ATOMS: atom_id res chain seq x y z
N MET A 1 -9.56 1.37 21.20
CA MET A 1 -9.02 1.95 19.93
C MET A 1 -10.09 1.79 18.86
N ASP A 2 -10.41 2.84 18.14
CA ASP A 2 -11.52 2.84 17.18
C ASP A 2 -11.01 2.75 15.72
N ILE A 3 -9.84 3.34 15.45
CA ILE A 3 -9.27 3.40 14.10
C ILE A 3 -7.78 3.08 14.17
N LEU A 4 -7.29 2.26 13.24
CA LEU A 4 -5.87 2.05 12.95
C LEU A 4 -5.62 2.33 11.47
N VAL A 5 -4.72 3.27 11.18
CA VAL A 5 -4.22 3.50 9.82
C VAL A 5 -2.76 3.10 9.73
N ASN A 6 -2.48 2.03 8.98
CA ASN A 6 -1.12 1.57 8.70
C ASN A 6 -0.61 2.24 7.43
N ASN A 7 0.01 3.41 7.57
CA ASN A 7 0.53 4.22 6.46
C ASN A 7 2.04 4.16 6.33
N ALA A 8 2.78 3.87 7.40
CA ALA A 8 4.24 3.81 7.37
C ALA A 8 4.75 2.82 6.32
N GLY A 9 5.77 3.24 5.56
CA GLY A 9 6.37 2.39 4.55
C GLY A 9 7.63 3.00 3.97
N VAL A 10 8.43 2.16 3.31
CA VAL A 10 9.68 2.55 2.63
C VAL A 10 9.72 1.90 1.25
N LEU A 11 10.52 2.50 0.34
CA LEU A 11 10.85 1.97 -0.98
C LEU A 11 12.20 1.25 -0.95
N ASP A 12 12.41 0.39 -1.94
CA ASP A 12 13.73 -0.14 -2.29
C ASP A 12 14.60 0.90 -3.00
N THR A 13 15.91 0.68 -2.92
CA THR A 13 16.89 1.56 -3.54
C THR A 13 16.88 1.38 -5.06
N GLY A 14 16.42 2.41 -5.77
CA GLY A 14 16.49 2.46 -7.24
C GLY A 14 15.48 1.57 -7.98
N LEU A 15 14.40 1.12 -7.34
CA LEU A 15 13.34 0.31 -7.96
C LEU A 15 13.87 -0.89 -8.74
N LYS A 16 14.74 -1.68 -8.10
CA LYS A 16 15.46 -2.78 -8.75
C LYS A 16 14.53 -3.92 -9.20
N ALA A 17 14.78 -4.42 -10.41
CA ALA A 17 14.11 -5.61 -10.93
C ALA A 17 14.48 -6.87 -10.13
N ILE A 18 13.73 -7.96 -10.36
CA ILE A 18 13.85 -9.21 -9.58
C ILE A 18 15.25 -9.89 -9.71
N ASP A 19 15.97 -9.62 -10.78
CA ASP A 19 17.32 -10.13 -11.02
C ASP A 19 18.44 -9.24 -10.46
N LYS A 20 18.09 -8.08 -9.84
CA LYS A 20 19.04 -7.06 -9.38
C LYS A 20 18.71 -6.48 -8.00
N TYR A 21 17.71 -7.01 -7.31
CA TYR A 21 17.38 -6.49 -5.97
C TYR A 21 18.55 -6.70 -4.99
N LEU A 22 18.55 -5.91 -3.93
CA LEU A 22 19.52 -6.02 -2.84
C LEU A 22 18.88 -6.76 -1.66
N ASP A 23 19.55 -7.76 -1.11
CA ASP A 23 19.07 -8.51 0.07
C ASP A 23 18.77 -7.58 1.24
N SER A 24 19.60 -6.55 1.44
CA SER A 24 19.40 -5.52 2.48
C SER A 24 18.11 -4.72 2.28
N ASP A 25 17.69 -4.47 1.03
CA ASP A 25 16.41 -3.83 0.74
C ASP A 25 15.25 -4.76 1.07
N VAL A 26 15.34 -6.05 0.74
CA VAL A 26 14.32 -7.05 1.10
C VAL A 26 14.14 -7.11 2.61
N GLU A 27 15.22 -7.27 3.37
CA GLU A 27 15.19 -7.33 4.83
C GLU A 27 14.52 -6.08 5.43
N LYS A 28 14.96 -4.88 5.03
CA LYS A 28 14.43 -3.60 5.52
C LYS A 28 12.96 -3.42 5.15
N ILE A 29 12.60 -3.67 3.89
CA ILE A 29 11.25 -3.43 3.38
C ILE A 29 10.26 -4.42 3.98
N VAL A 30 10.61 -5.70 4.06
CA VAL A 30 9.76 -6.72 4.69
C VAL A 30 9.57 -6.40 6.18
N ALA A 31 10.64 -6.03 6.89
CA ALA A 31 10.55 -5.68 8.30
C ALA A 31 9.60 -4.49 8.54
N ILE A 32 9.68 -3.43 7.74
CA ILE A 32 8.89 -2.22 7.93
C ILE A 32 7.50 -2.36 7.33
N ASN A 33 7.40 -2.64 6.02
CA ASN A 33 6.12 -2.58 5.31
C ASN A 33 5.20 -3.74 5.68
N GLN A 34 5.74 -4.95 5.83
CA GLN A 34 4.94 -6.14 6.07
C GLN A 34 4.86 -6.50 7.55
N VAL A 35 5.99 -6.81 8.18
CA VAL A 35 6.03 -7.30 9.57
C VAL A 35 5.56 -6.22 10.53
N GLY A 36 6.01 -4.96 10.36
CA GLY A 36 5.58 -3.82 11.14
C GLY A 36 4.06 -3.63 11.09
N THR A 37 3.46 -3.66 9.91
CA THR A 37 2.00 -3.58 9.75
C THR A 37 1.28 -4.73 10.47
N MET A 38 1.75 -5.97 10.33
CA MET A 38 1.16 -7.12 11.02
C MET A 38 1.26 -7.00 12.54
N GLN A 39 2.38 -6.48 13.04
CA GLN A 39 2.58 -6.22 14.48
C GLN A 39 1.64 -5.14 15.00
N CYS A 40 1.45 -4.05 14.24
CA CYS A 40 0.51 -2.98 14.60
C CYS A 40 -0.93 -3.51 14.65
N ILE A 41 -1.36 -4.28 13.65
CA ILE A 41 -2.68 -4.92 13.65
C ILE A 41 -2.84 -5.82 14.88
N ARG A 42 -1.89 -6.71 15.15
CA ARG A 42 -1.93 -7.62 16.31
C ARG A 42 -2.04 -6.87 17.64
N ALA A 43 -1.27 -5.81 17.81
CA ALA A 43 -1.31 -4.99 19.02
C ALA A 43 -2.64 -4.23 19.15
N ALA A 44 -3.13 -3.64 18.07
CA ALA A 44 -4.39 -2.90 18.06
C ALA A 44 -5.60 -3.78 18.38
N LEU A 45 -5.62 -5.02 17.92
CA LEU A 45 -6.73 -5.94 18.15
C LEU A 45 -6.97 -6.27 19.63
N ALA A 46 -5.98 -6.08 20.50
CA ALA A 46 -6.15 -6.21 21.94
C ALA A 46 -7.07 -5.11 22.53
N GLU A 47 -7.15 -3.96 21.87
CA GLU A 47 -7.85 -2.77 22.35
C GLU A 47 -9.07 -2.38 21.46
N MET A 48 -9.23 -3.01 20.29
CA MET A 48 -10.31 -2.73 19.37
C MET A 48 -11.62 -3.38 19.82
N LYS A 49 -12.72 -2.63 19.62
CA LYS A 49 -14.08 -3.08 19.91
C LYS A 49 -14.89 -3.13 18.61
N SER A 50 -16.10 -3.72 18.70
CA SER A 50 -17.09 -3.69 17.61
C SER A 50 -17.26 -2.27 17.06
N GLY A 51 -17.30 -2.13 15.75
CA GLY A 51 -17.37 -0.86 15.02
C GLY A 51 -16.01 -0.29 14.59
N ALA A 52 -14.89 -0.83 15.12
CA ALA A 52 -13.56 -0.34 14.76
C ALA A 52 -13.21 -0.56 13.28
N SER A 53 -12.27 0.26 12.78
CA SER A 53 -11.80 0.20 11.39
C SER A 53 -10.28 0.14 11.31
N ILE A 54 -9.78 -0.78 10.48
CA ILE A 54 -8.36 -0.89 10.10
C ILE A 54 -8.24 -0.50 8.63
N VAL A 55 -7.33 0.42 8.31
CA VAL A 55 -7.05 0.84 6.94
C VAL A 55 -5.56 0.69 6.66
N ASN A 56 -5.21 -0.14 5.68
CA ASN A 56 -3.83 -0.39 5.29
C ASN A 56 -3.51 0.39 3.99
N VAL A 57 -2.39 1.11 3.98
CA VAL A 57 -1.90 1.78 2.76
C VAL A 57 -0.96 0.82 2.02
N ALA A 58 -1.53 0.11 1.05
CA ALA A 58 -0.80 -0.76 0.13
C ALA A 58 -0.15 0.08 -1.00
N SER A 59 -0.33 -0.31 -2.26
CA SER A 59 0.10 0.41 -3.47
C SER A 59 -0.45 -0.28 -4.71
N VAL A 60 -0.64 0.45 -5.80
CA VAL A 60 -0.84 -0.16 -7.13
C VAL A 60 0.31 -1.09 -7.51
N ALA A 61 1.53 -0.82 -7.04
CA ALA A 61 2.69 -1.69 -7.22
C ALA A 61 2.43 -3.12 -6.72
N GLY A 62 1.77 -3.28 -5.56
CA GLY A 62 1.37 -4.58 -5.05
C GLY A 62 0.19 -5.21 -5.78
N TYR A 63 -0.51 -4.46 -6.62
CA TYR A 63 -1.66 -4.89 -7.39
C TYR A 63 -1.28 -5.31 -8.82
N ASN A 64 -0.46 -4.49 -9.50
CA ASN A 64 -0.09 -4.67 -10.91
C ASN A 64 1.39 -5.05 -11.14
N GLY A 65 2.23 -5.05 -10.10
CA GLY A 65 3.64 -5.40 -10.20
C GLY A 65 4.57 -4.25 -10.66
N GLY A 66 4.08 -3.04 -10.83
CA GLY A 66 4.89 -1.89 -11.26
C GLY A 66 5.67 -1.26 -10.12
N GLY A 67 6.96 -1.59 -9.98
CA GLY A 67 7.83 -1.08 -8.93
C GLY A 67 9.08 -1.94 -8.75
N GLY A 68 9.90 -1.64 -7.76
CA GLY A 68 11.01 -2.50 -7.38
C GLY A 68 10.52 -3.79 -6.72
N ALA A 69 11.26 -4.89 -6.94
CA ALA A 69 10.83 -6.24 -6.58
C ALA A 69 10.47 -6.39 -5.09
N ALA A 70 11.31 -5.85 -4.20
CA ALA A 70 11.09 -5.95 -2.75
C ALA A 70 9.84 -5.15 -2.32
N TYR A 71 9.67 -3.95 -2.86
CA TYR A 71 8.52 -3.11 -2.58
C TYR A 71 7.22 -3.75 -3.07
N VAL A 72 7.20 -4.21 -4.33
CA VAL A 72 6.05 -4.92 -4.93
C VAL A 72 5.63 -6.09 -4.05
N ALA A 73 6.57 -6.96 -3.67
CA ALA A 73 6.29 -8.11 -2.80
C ALA A 73 5.69 -7.68 -1.45
N SER A 74 6.24 -6.65 -0.81
CA SER A 74 5.75 -6.16 0.47
C SER A 74 4.33 -5.58 0.39
N LYS A 75 4.03 -4.84 -0.69
CA LYS A 75 2.70 -4.24 -0.88
C LYS A 75 1.64 -5.25 -1.32
N ALA A 76 2.03 -6.27 -2.08
CA ALA A 76 1.17 -7.43 -2.36
C ALA A 76 0.85 -8.22 -1.07
N ALA A 77 1.81 -8.37 -0.16
CA ALA A 77 1.59 -8.99 1.14
C ALA A 77 0.53 -8.22 1.96
N LEU A 78 0.53 -6.88 1.93
CA LEU A 78 -0.49 -6.07 2.64
C LEU A 78 -1.90 -6.30 2.09
N ILE A 79 -2.05 -6.54 0.79
CA ILE A 79 -3.34 -6.91 0.18
C ILE A 79 -3.82 -8.24 0.78
N GLY A 80 -2.94 -9.24 0.87
CA GLY A 80 -3.24 -10.53 1.49
C GLY A 80 -3.58 -10.40 2.98
N VAL A 81 -2.78 -9.65 3.75
CA VAL A 81 -3.01 -9.38 5.18
C VAL A 81 -4.35 -8.69 5.40
N THR A 82 -4.73 -7.72 4.54
CA THR A 82 -6.01 -7.03 4.63
C THR A 82 -7.18 -7.99 4.49
N LYS A 83 -7.18 -8.82 3.46
CA LYS A 83 -8.24 -9.82 3.21
C LYS A 83 -8.33 -10.84 4.34
N HIS A 84 -7.19 -11.35 4.80
CA HIS A 84 -7.13 -12.28 5.93
C HIS A 84 -7.71 -11.67 7.20
N THR A 85 -7.31 -10.43 7.53
CA THR A 85 -7.79 -9.72 8.72
C THR A 85 -9.28 -9.44 8.64
N ALA A 86 -9.78 -9.00 7.48
CA ALA A 86 -11.20 -8.78 7.26
C ALA A 86 -12.04 -10.05 7.46
N LEU A 87 -11.58 -11.18 6.91
CA LEU A 87 -12.23 -12.48 7.08
C LEU A 87 -12.30 -12.88 8.56
N LEU A 88 -11.19 -12.77 9.29
CA LEU A 88 -11.08 -13.10 10.72
C LEU A 88 -12.05 -12.27 11.59
N LEU A 89 -12.22 -10.98 11.24
CA LEU A 89 -12.89 -10.00 12.08
C LEU A 89 -14.35 -9.71 11.67
N ALA A 90 -14.84 -10.30 10.59
CA ALA A 90 -16.18 -10.03 10.05
C ALA A 90 -17.28 -10.23 11.10
N ASN A 91 -17.21 -11.30 11.88
CA ASN A 91 -18.17 -11.60 12.95
C ASN A 91 -18.04 -10.74 14.21
N LYS A 92 -16.97 -9.93 14.30
CA LYS A 92 -16.73 -8.99 15.40
C LYS A 92 -17.13 -7.55 15.06
N ALA A 93 -17.69 -7.35 13.84
CA ALA A 93 -18.00 -6.04 13.29
C ALA A 93 -16.78 -5.07 13.31
N ILE A 94 -15.58 -5.60 13.11
CA ILE A 94 -14.35 -4.80 12.91
C ILE A 94 -14.00 -4.92 11.42
N ARG A 95 -13.87 -3.77 10.76
CA ARG A 95 -13.58 -3.70 9.33
C ARG A 95 -12.08 -3.62 9.07
N CYS A 96 -11.63 -4.20 7.97
CA CYS A 96 -10.25 -4.07 7.50
C CYS A 96 -10.23 -3.89 5.98
N ASN A 97 -9.75 -2.75 5.50
CA ASN A 97 -9.68 -2.41 4.09
C ASN A 97 -8.27 -1.93 3.70
N ALA A 98 -7.95 -1.92 2.42
CA ALA A 98 -6.72 -1.33 1.91
C ALA A 98 -6.99 -0.29 0.84
N VAL A 99 -6.14 0.72 0.79
CA VAL A 99 -6.00 1.65 -0.32
C VAL A 99 -4.72 1.30 -1.07
N CYS A 100 -4.79 1.26 -2.39
CA CYS A 100 -3.66 1.08 -3.30
C CYS A 100 -3.46 2.38 -4.10
N PRO A 101 -2.73 3.35 -3.56
CA PRO A 101 -2.45 4.58 -4.29
C PRO A 101 -1.54 4.30 -5.49
N GLY A 102 -1.71 5.11 -6.54
CA GLY A 102 -0.73 5.28 -7.59
C GLY A 102 0.48 6.11 -7.13
N THR A 103 1.10 6.82 -8.06
CA THR A 103 2.15 7.77 -7.73
C THR A 103 1.56 8.94 -6.94
N ILE A 104 2.15 9.21 -5.77
CA ILE A 104 1.77 10.35 -4.91
C ILE A 104 2.95 11.32 -4.85
N VAL A 105 2.68 12.62 -4.89
CA VAL A 105 3.70 13.66 -4.71
C VAL A 105 4.08 13.73 -3.23
N THR A 106 5.17 13.05 -2.85
CA THR A 106 5.64 12.94 -1.48
C THR A 106 7.17 12.99 -1.40
N PRO A 107 7.76 13.21 -0.22
CA PRO A 107 9.20 13.07 -0.04
C PRO A 107 9.75 11.70 -0.45
N MET A 108 8.96 10.64 -0.36
CA MET A 108 9.36 9.28 -0.78
C MET A 108 9.65 9.22 -2.28
N THR A 109 8.78 9.80 -3.11
CA THR A 109 8.94 9.83 -4.58
C THR A 109 9.96 10.88 -5.01
N ALA A 110 10.00 12.02 -4.34
CA ALA A 110 10.98 13.07 -4.60
C ALA A 110 12.42 12.68 -4.20
N GLY A 111 12.55 11.74 -3.26
CA GLY A 111 13.86 11.24 -2.79
C GLY A 111 14.47 10.15 -3.67
N LEU A 112 13.82 9.73 -4.74
CA LEU A 112 14.41 8.78 -5.69
C LEU A 112 15.58 9.41 -6.42
N ASN A 113 16.75 8.75 -6.35
CA ASN A 113 17.95 9.18 -7.07
C ASN A 113 17.92 8.63 -8.51
N PRO A 114 17.80 9.51 -9.54
CA PRO A 114 17.73 9.04 -10.93
C PRO A 114 18.92 8.20 -11.38
N ALA A 115 20.13 8.43 -10.79
CA ALA A 115 21.32 7.66 -11.11
C ALA A 115 21.30 6.21 -10.59
N GLU A 116 20.44 5.92 -9.63
CA GLU A 116 20.31 4.59 -9.02
C GLU A 116 19.15 3.76 -9.62
N LEU A 117 18.28 4.40 -10.41
CA LEU A 117 17.11 3.73 -10.98
C LEU A 117 17.49 2.57 -11.90
N ASP A 118 16.75 1.47 -11.80
CA ASP A 118 16.85 0.37 -12.76
C ASP A 118 16.13 0.75 -14.06
N MET A 119 16.91 1.14 -15.08
CA MET A 119 16.36 1.58 -16.35
C MET A 119 15.61 0.48 -17.11
N GLY A 120 15.95 -0.80 -16.87
CA GLY A 120 15.20 -1.93 -17.41
C GLY A 120 13.80 -2.01 -16.81
N MET A 121 13.69 -1.88 -15.47
CA MET A 121 12.40 -1.86 -14.77
C MET A 121 11.59 -0.61 -15.12
N MET A 122 12.23 0.56 -15.18
CA MET A 122 11.59 1.80 -15.62
C MET A 122 11.01 1.69 -17.03
N GLY A 123 11.76 1.09 -17.96
CA GLY A 123 11.29 0.81 -19.33
C GLY A 123 10.15 -0.21 -19.39
N ALA A 124 10.13 -1.20 -18.50
CA ALA A 124 9.01 -2.14 -18.39
C ALA A 124 7.75 -1.44 -17.86
N MET A 125 7.89 -0.65 -16.79
CA MET A 125 6.78 0.10 -16.20
C MET A 125 6.16 1.08 -17.21
N SER A 126 6.97 1.81 -17.97
CA SER A 126 6.49 2.80 -18.95
C SER A 126 5.67 2.19 -20.09
N LYS A 127 5.89 0.91 -20.42
CA LYS A 127 5.12 0.19 -21.45
C LYS A 127 3.70 -0.17 -21.01
N HIS A 128 3.48 -0.27 -19.71
CA HIS A 128 2.18 -0.61 -19.14
C HIS A 128 1.43 0.60 -18.58
N ASN A 129 2.02 1.78 -18.67
CA ASN A 129 1.42 3.04 -18.23
C ASN A 129 0.86 3.79 -19.44
N ASP A 130 -0.18 3.22 -20.07
CA ASP A 130 -0.73 3.72 -21.33
C ASP A 130 -1.46 5.06 -21.20
N LEU A 131 -1.73 5.51 -19.98
CA LEU A 131 -2.36 6.80 -19.73
C LEU A 131 -1.29 7.90 -19.50
N GLN A 132 -0.57 8.21 -20.57
CA GLN A 132 0.30 9.39 -20.56
C GLN A 132 -0.54 10.65 -20.30
N GLY A 133 -0.17 11.40 -19.27
CA GLY A 133 -0.86 12.63 -18.90
C GLY A 133 -1.80 12.51 -17.69
N VAL A 134 -1.93 11.36 -17.08
CA VAL A 134 -2.62 11.24 -15.79
C VAL A 134 -1.76 11.89 -14.71
N SER A 135 -2.34 12.84 -14.00
CA SER A 135 -1.65 13.53 -12.89
C SER A 135 -1.40 12.57 -11.73
N PRO A 136 -0.25 12.68 -11.04
CA PRO A 136 -0.04 11.96 -9.78
C PRO A 136 -1.02 12.47 -8.71
N CYS A 137 -1.36 11.58 -7.77
CA CYS A 137 -2.19 11.93 -6.62
C CYS A 137 -1.48 12.95 -5.72
N GLN A 138 -2.25 13.80 -5.08
CA GLN A 138 -1.78 14.55 -3.93
C GLN A 138 -2.03 13.74 -2.65
N PRO A 139 -1.29 13.99 -1.56
CA PRO A 139 -1.53 13.32 -0.29
C PRO A 139 -2.97 13.44 0.20
N GLU A 140 -3.62 14.57 -0.05
CA GLU A 140 -5.01 14.86 0.32
C GLU A 140 -6.01 13.95 -0.42
N ASP A 141 -5.74 13.58 -1.67
CA ASP A 141 -6.61 12.69 -2.44
C ASP A 141 -6.69 11.31 -1.76
N VAL A 142 -5.53 10.81 -1.32
CA VAL A 142 -5.45 9.53 -0.60
C VAL A 142 -6.02 9.66 0.81
N ALA A 143 -5.73 10.77 1.52
CA ALA A 143 -6.23 11.01 2.87
C ALA A 143 -7.76 11.02 2.93
N ASN A 144 -8.45 11.58 1.92
CA ASN A 144 -9.91 11.56 1.83
C ASN A 144 -10.47 10.14 1.73
N ILE A 145 -9.81 9.24 1.01
CA ILE A 145 -10.21 7.84 0.92
C ILE A 145 -9.96 7.12 2.25
N LEU A 146 -8.82 7.39 2.90
CA LEU A 146 -8.53 6.84 4.23
C LEU A 146 -9.59 7.28 5.25
N LEU A 147 -9.98 8.56 5.23
CA LEU A 147 -11.03 9.11 6.10
C LEU A 147 -12.37 8.41 5.85
N PHE A 148 -12.78 8.23 4.59
CA PHE A 148 -13.99 7.50 4.23
C PHE A 148 -13.95 6.07 4.77
N LEU A 149 -12.87 5.33 4.56
CA LEU A 149 -12.73 3.94 5.03
C LEU A 149 -12.63 3.84 6.55
N ALA A 150 -12.13 4.86 7.23
CA ALA A 150 -12.08 4.93 8.68
C ALA A 150 -13.43 5.23 9.31
N SER A 151 -14.30 5.96 8.63
CA SER A 151 -15.60 6.44 9.12
C SER A 151 -16.73 5.42 8.97
N ASP A 152 -17.88 5.70 9.58
CA ASP A 152 -19.11 4.90 9.47
C ASP A 152 -19.75 4.99 8.08
N GLU A 153 -19.38 5.95 7.24
CA GLU A 153 -19.81 6.02 5.84
C GLU A 153 -19.47 4.78 5.04
N SER A 154 -18.42 4.06 5.45
CA SER A 154 -17.99 2.81 4.83
C SER A 154 -18.35 1.55 5.63
N LYS A 155 -19.35 1.61 6.53
CA LYS A 155 -19.70 0.51 7.45
C LYS A 155 -20.02 -0.84 6.78
N ALA A 156 -20.43 -0.82 5.52
CA ALA A 156 -20.71 -2.04 4.75
C ALA A 156 -19.46 -2.62 4.06
N LEU A 157 -18.30 -1.94 4.13
CA LEU A 157 -17.09 -2.32 3.41
C LEU A 157 -16.08 -2.97 4.35
N THR A 158 -15.73 -4.23 4.07
CA THR A 158 -14.58 -4.92 4.68
C THR A 158 -13.93 -5.83 3.64
N GLY A 159 -12.62 -6.01 3.71
CA GLY A 159 -11.84 -6.80 2.76
C GLY A 159 -11.65 -6.13 1.39
N GLN A 160 -12.01 -4.85 1.25
CA GLN A 160 -11.89 -4.13 -0.01
C GLN A 160 -10.47 -3.67 -0.26
N ILE A 161 -10.09 -3.71 -1.52
CA ILE A 161 -8.78 -3.23 -2.03
C ILE A 161 -9.11 -2.15 -3.04
N MET A 162 -8.98 -0.89 -2.64
CA MET A 162 -9.38 0.27 -3.44
C MET A 162 -8.17 0.89 -4.12
N VAL A 163 -8.18 0.90 -5.44
CA VAL A 163 -7.18 1.61 -6.23
C VAL A 163 -7.52 3.10 -6.27
N SER A 164 -6.48 3.94 -6.11
CA SER A 164 -6.58 5.40 -6.08
C SER A 164 -5.42 5.98 -6.90
N ASP A 165 -5.62 6.14 -8.20
CA ASP A 165 -4.56 6.50 -9.15
C ASP A 165 -5.05 7.31 -10.36
N PHE A 166 -6.25 7.89 -10.27
CA PHE A 166 -6.93 8.59 -11.38
C PHE A 166 -7.07 7.74 -12.66
N GLY A 167 -7.09 6.40 -12.53
CA GLY A 167 -7.20 5.49 -13.66
C GLY A 167 -5.87 5.15 -14.33
N ALA A 168 -4.73 5.53 -13.77
CA ALA A 168 -3.41 5.30 -14.37
C ALA A 168 -3.05 3.82 -14.54
N SER A 169 -3.72 2.90 -13.83
CA SER A 169 -3.50 1.45 -13.92
C SER A 169 -4.59 0.68 -14.67
N LEU A 170 -5.50 1.37 -15.34
CA LEU A 170 -6.57 0.77 -16.15
C LEU A 170 -6.08 0.31 -17.51
#